data_bf91ca2894794715449d721fb1ef21e3
#
_entry.id   bf91ca2894794715449d721fb1ef21e3
#
_cell.length_a   1.000
_cell.length_b   1.000
_cell.length_c   1.000
_cell.angle_alpha   90.00
_cell.angle_beta   90.00
_cell.angle_gamma   90.00
#
_symmetry.space_group_name_H-M   'P 1'
#
loop_
_entity.id
_entity.type
_entity.pdbx_description
1 polymer ?
#
loop_
_entity_poly.entity_id
_entity_poly.type
_entity_poly.pdbx_seq_one_letter_code
_entity_poly.pdbx_strand_id
1 'polypeptide(L)'
;MKKWTAMTATLVLLAGLLAGCGGNNGNNGNGAGTNEPAANNAGTGDKDQAKKRIALVTPEKIGVNQFFTQMVEGLDKAAEEFSLDTKVIESPDPTQVEANLRAAVAEDYDLIITAAFSAADALKKVATENPDQPFAIIDTVVDAPNVRSIEFREHEAAYLLGAAAGLSTKTGTVGAVVAMDVPLLGKYTSGFDQGLKSVKPDAKFLINYVGGFTDPAKAKELALLQQSQGADFVAGMAAVGDSGVFEAAKEKNFYTAGQDTDRTGEDPEHVVLSQLKETDTVTYETAKDFSAGNFTYGSVSYGLKENGVGITFVTAESKSPLSPFIGQENVDKLKKIRDDIVSGAIVVNNPLAK
;
A
#
# COMPACT_ATOMS: atom_id res chain seq x y z
N MET A 1 3.24 15.03 52.74
CA MET A 1 4.18 16.10 53.13
C MET A 1 4.93 16.51 51.88
N LYS A 2 4.56 17.74 51.38
CA LYS A 2 5.43 18.84 50.88
C LYS A 2 6.42 18.43 49.76
N LYS A 3 6.55 19.11 48.60
CA LYS A 3 6.39 20.55 48.32
C LYS A 3 6.18 20.77 46.84
N TRP A 4 5.27 21.63 46.47
CA TRP A 4 5.19 22.40 45.24
C TRP A 4 6.38 23.38 45.10
N THR A 5 6.88 23.59 43.90
CA THR A 5 7.50 24.85 43.49
C THR A 5 7.03 25.25 42.11
N ALA A 6 6.24 26.27 42.11
CA ALA A 6 5.91 27.09 40.93
C ALA A 6 7.08 27.96 40.57
N MET A 7 7.33 28.24 39.31
CA MET A 7 8.17 29.36 38.88
C MET A 7 7.56 30.03 37.65
N THR A 8 7.39 31.30 37.89
CA THR A 8 6.68 32.37 37.25
C THR A 8 7.15 32.75 35.83
N ALA A 9 6.18 33.28 35.12
CA ALA A 9 6.26 33.94 33.81
C ALA A 9 7.18 35.16 33.81
N THR A 10 7.80 35.45 32.65
CA THR A 10 8.23 36.82 32.33
C THR A 10 7.87 37.13 30.87
N LEU A 11 6.89 37.99 30.74
CA LEU A 11 6.45 38.70 29.55
C LEU A 11 7.45 39.82 29.26
N VAL A 12 7.96 39.94 28.04
CA VAL A 12 8.59 41.17 27.56
C VAL A 12 7.91 41.58 26.27
N LEU A 13 7.10 42.62 26.41
CA LEU A 13 6.58 43.46 25.33
C LEU A 13 7.69 44.45 24.92
N LEU A 14 7.96 44.59 23.64
CA LEU A 14 8.56 45.79 23.08
C LEU A 14 7.75 46.24 21.86
N ALA A 15 7.09 47.37 22.05
CA ALA A 15 6.45 48.20 21.04
C ALA A 15 7.43 49.30 20.60
N GLY A 16 7.34 49.73 19.37
CA GLY A 16 8.05 50.95 18.86
C GLY A 16 7.81 51.06 17.37
N LEU A 17 6.77 51.75 16.93
CA LEU A 17 6.60 53.15 16.50
C LEU A 17 7.24 53.43 15.13
N LEU A 18 6.43 53.51 14.11
CA LEU A 18 5.83 54.64 13.36
C LEU A 18 6.73 55.85 13.12
N ALA A 19 6.92 56.22 11.86
CA ALA A 19 6.86 57.57 11.27
C ALA A 19 7.68 57.55 9.96
N GLY A 20 7.32 58.14 8.89
CA GLY A 20 6.37 59.17 8.58
C GLY A 20 6.55 59.68 7.16
N CYS A 21 5.52 60.19 6.75
CA CYS A 21 5.19 61.05 5.64
C CYS A 21 6.30 61.87 4.93
N GLY A 22 6.11 62.05 3.62
CA GLY A 22 5.91 63.42 3.20
C GLY A 22 6.61 63.82 1.94
N GLY A 23 5.88 64.27 0.96
CA GLY A 23 5.97 65.53 0.34
C GLY A 23 6.53 65.62 -1.09
N ASN A 24 5.74 65.70 -1.93
CA ASN A 24 5.21 66.59 -2.99
C ASN A 24 6.15 67.62 -3.65
N ASN A 25 5.90 67.84 -4.93
CA ASN A 25 6.16 68.95 -5.83
C ASN A 25 7.48 68.97 -6.61
N GLY A 26 7.46 68.90 -7.88
CA GLY A 26 6.93 69.83 -8.86
C GLY A 26 7.96 70.33 -9.81
N ASN A 27 7.67 70.21 -11.05
CA ASN A 27 7.93 71.16 -12.13
C ASN A 27 9.03 70.91 -13.17
N ASN A 28 8.53 70.73 -14.38
CA ASN A 28 8.92 71.22 -15.72
C ASN A 28 10.41 71.28 -16.13
N GLY A 29 10.65 70.69 -17.29
CA GLY A 29 11.80 70.98 -18.12
C GLY A 29 11.82 70.15 -19.41
N ASN A 30 11.48 70.77 -20.51
CA ASN A 30 11.51 70.31 -21.90
C ASN A 30 12.90 69.79 -22.32
N GLY A 31 12.94 68.73 -23.12
CA GLY A 31 14.14 68.33 -23.85
C GLY A 31 13.87 67.13 -24.76
N ALA A 32 13.85 67.41 -26.06
CA ALA A 32 13.61 66.45 -27.15
C ALA A 32 14.71 65.42 -27.30
N GLY A 33 14.36 64.21 -27.77
CA GLY A 33 15.19 63.46 -28.65
C GLY A 33 15.48 62.01 -28.31
N THR A 34 15.06 61.20 -29.25
CA THR A 34 15.50 59.89 -29.67
C THR A 34 14.77 58.69 -29.17
N ASN A 35 14.01 58.12 -30.12
CA ASN A 35 13.38 56.78 -30.06
C ASN A 35 14.43 55.69 -30.04
N GLU A 36 14.45 54.89 -28.98
CA GLU A 36 14.88 53.49 -29.03
C GLU A 36 13.74 52.63 -28.51
N PRO A 37 13.43 51.47 -29.12
CA PRO A 37 12.34 50.64 -28.69
C PRO A 37 12.72 49.95 -27.38
N ALA A 38 11.97 50.24 -26.33
CA ALA A 38 12.01 49.51 -25.08
C ALA A 38 11.68 48.03 -25.34
N ALA A 39 12.65 47.18 -25.09
CA ALA A 39 12.43 45.76 -24.99
C ALA A 39 11.37 45.50 -23.90
N ASN A 40 10.22 45.03 -24.34
CA ASN A 40 9.20 44.45 -23.46
C ASN A 40 9.83 43.25 -22.74
N ASN A 41 10.30 43.48 -21.54
CA ASN A 41 10.55 42.42 -20.59
C ASN A 41 9.16 41.93 -20.12
N ALA A 42 8.57 41.05 -20.92
CA ALA A 42 7.43 40.28 -20.48
C ALA A 42 7.93 39.39 -19.34
N GLY A 43 7.74 39.88 -18.14
CA GLY A 43 7.81 39.04 -16.96
C GLY A 43 6.90 37.85 -17.20
N THR A 44 7.48 36.68 -17.41
CA THR A 44 6.78 35.41 -17.24
C THR A 44 6.32 35.36 -15.81
N GLY A 45 5.12 35.90 -15.59
CA GLY A 45 4.38 35.66 -14.37
C GLY A 45 4.22 34.14 -14.31
N ASP A 46 4.82 33.57 -13.31
CA ASP A 46 4.52 32.24 -12.83
C ASP A 46 2.99 32.21 -12.64
N LYS A 47 2.30 31.64 -13.62
CA LYS A 47 0.87 31.34 -13.43
C LYS A 47 0.89 30.31 -12.33
N ASP A 48 0.40 30.68 -11.16
CA ASP A 48 0.01 29.80 -10.09
C ASP A 48 -0.87 28.70 -10.72
N GLN A 49 -0.23 27.62 -11.18
CA GLN A 49 -0.97 26.48 -11.71
C GLN A 49 -1.71 25.89 -10.51
N ALA A 50 -3.02 25.93 -10.57
CA ALA A 50 -3.84 25.29 -9.56
C ALA A 50 -3.32 23.88 -9.30
N LYS A 51 -3.07 23.57 -8.03
CA LYS A 51 -2.58 22.23 -7.63
C LYS A 51 -3.54 21.18 -8.14
N LYS A 52 -2.99 20.11 -8.70
CA LYS A 52 -3.81 18.94 -9.06
C LYS A 52 -4.39 18.32 -7.79
N ARG A 53 -5.66 17.95 -7.85
CA ARG A 53 -6.45 17.43 -6.73
C ARG A 53 -6.66 15.93 -6.91
N ILE A 54 -6.26 15.13 -5.92
CA ILE A 54 -6.41 13.67 -5.95
C ILE A 54 -7.18 13.20 -4.71
N ALA A 55 -8.26 12.45 -4.93
CA ALA A 55 -8.98 11.77 -3.85
C ALA A 55 -8.59 10.28 -3.80
N LEU A 56 -8.37 9.76 -2.59
CA LEU A 56 -8.29 8.34 -2.30
C LEU A 56 -9.55 7.93 -1.53
N VAL A 57 -10.42 7.14 -2.17
CA VAL A 57 -11.65 6.63 -1.56
C VAL A 57 -11.43 5.18 -1.15
N THR A 58 -11.38 4.89 0.14
CA THR A 58 -11.23 3.52 0.63
C THR A 58 -12.60 2.85 0.82
N PRO A 59 -12.74 1.54 0.50
CA PRO A 59 -14.03 0.84 0.60
C PRO A 59 -14.44 0.49 2.03
N GLU A 60 -13.54 0.68 2.98
CA GLU A 60 -13.76 0.46 4.41
C GLU A 60 -12.86 1.39 5.22
N LYS A 61 -13.01 1.38 6.54
CA LYS A 61 -12.15 2.13 7.44
C LYS A 61 -10.72 1.60 7.37
N ILE A 62 -9.77 2.50 7.29
CA ILE A 62 -8.33 2.19 7.23
C ILE A 62 -7.89 1.51 8.52
N GLY A 63 -8.16 2.14 9.67
CA GLY A 63 -7.82 1.59 10.98
C GLY A 63 -6.35 1.15 11.07
N VAL A 64 -6.13 -0.13 11.35
CA VAL A 64 -4.81 -0.78 11.42
C VAL A 64 -4.53 -1.69 10.22
N ASN A 65 -5.35 -1.61 9.16
CA ASN A 65 -5.17 -2.41 7.96
C ASN A 65 -3.99 -1.89 7.14
N GLN A 66 -2.90 -2.66 7.10
CA GLN A 66 -1.64 -2.28 6.46
C GLN A 66 -1.81 -2.03 4.95
N PHE A 67 -2.70 -2.73 4.29
CA PHE A 67 -3.00 -2.52 2.87
C PHE A 67 -3.44 -1.08 2.57
N PHE A 68 -4.31 -0.50 3.42
CA PHE A 68 -4.78 0.89 3.24
C PHE A 68 -3.83 1.92 3.84
N THR A 69 -3.15 1.62 4.97
CA THR A 69 -2.20 2.58 5.56
C THR A 69 -1.05 2.89 4.61
N GLN A 70 -0.51 1.89 3.92
CA GLN A 70 0.49 2.07 2.88
C GLN A 70 -0.01 2.96 1.73
N MET A 71 -1.27 2.77 1.28
CA MET A 71 -1.83 3.62 0.20
C MET A 71 -1.86 5.10 0.59
N VAL A 72 -2.21 5.39 1.85
CA VAL A 72 -2.17 6.77 2.38
C VAL A 72 -0.74 7.28 2.42
N GLU A 73 0.22 6.49 2.91
CA GLU A 73 1.64 6.86 2.95
C GLU A 73 2.19 7.17 1.55
N GLY A 74 1.82 6.35 0.54
CA GLY A 74 2.20 6.58 -0.86
C GLY A 74 1.58 7.84 -1.43
N LEU A 75 0.32 8.13 -1.12
CA LEU A 75 -0.36 9.35 -1.56
C LEU A 75 0.23 10.59 -0.89
N ASP A 76 0.48 10.55 0.42
CA ASP A 76 1.06 11.66 1.18
C ASP A 76 2.47 12.00 0.67
N LYS A 77 3.29 10.99 0.40
CA LYS A 77 4.60 11.17 -0.22
C LYS A 77 4.50 11.84 -1.59
N ALA A 78 3.56 11.41 -2.43
CA ALA A 78 3.34 12.05 -3.73
C ALA A 78 2.83 13.49 -3.58
N ALA A 79 1.96 13.75 -2.60
CA ALA A 79 1.43 15.09 -2.30
C ALA A 79 2.54 16.06 -1.93
N GLU A 80 3.48 15.62 -1.09
CA GLU A 80 4.64 16.42 -0.67
C GLU A 80 5.58 16.69 -1.86
N GLU A 81 5.95 15.66 -2.61
CA GLU A 81 6.94 15.76 -3.70
C GLU A 81 6.42 16.54 -4.90
N PHE A 82 5.16 16.35 -5.29
CA PHE A 82 4.57 16.98 -6.48
C PHE A 82 3.64 18.15 -6.17
N SER A 83 3.57 18.59 -4.90
CA SER A 83 2.71 19.70 -4.46
C SER A 83 1.23 19.47 -4.81
N LEU A 84 0.70 18.26 -4.61
CA LEU A 84 -0.70 17.92 -4.88
C LEU A 84 -1.61 18.36 -3.72
N ASP A 85 -2.90 18.56 -4.03
CA ASP A 85 -3.98 18.68 -3.03
C ASP A 85 -4.67 17.33 -2.90
N THR A 86 -4.46 16.65 -1.79
CA THR A 86 -4.94 15.27 -1.61
C THR A 86 -5.97 15.16 -0.50
N LYS A 87 -6.92 14.24 -0.67
CA LYS A 87 -7.92 13.92 0.36
C LYS A 87 -8.15 12.42 0.44
N VAL A 88 -8.13 11.90 1.66
CA VAL A 88 -8.56 10.53 1.94
C VAL A 88 -10.01 10.54 2.40
N ILE A 89 -10.84 9.70 1.79
CA ILE A 89 -12.26 9.54 2.08
C ILE A 89 -12.50 8.09 2.45
N GLU A 90 -12.67 7.83 3.74
CA GLU A 90 -12.97 6.48 4.23
C GLU A 90 -14.46 6.17 4.10
N SER A 91 -14.78 4.99 3.58
CA SER A 91 -16.14 4.47 3.65
C SER A 91 -16.34 3.71 4.97
N PRO A 92 -17.48 3.87 5.66
CA PRO A 92 -17.75 3.05 6.86
C PRO A 92 -17.81 1.56 6.56
N ASP A 93 -18.28 1.23 5.36
CA ASP A 93 -18.40 -0.11 4.79
C ASP A 93 -18.46 -0.02 3.25
N PRO A 94 -18.33 -1.15 2.53
CA PRO A 94 -18.32 -1.16 1.07
C PRO A 94 -19.59 -0.61 0.41
N THR A 95 -20.73 -0.57 1.10
CA THR A 95 -21.98 -0.05 0.52
C THR A 95 -21.97 1.47 0.34
N GLN A 96 -21.08 2.18 1.05
CA GLN A 96 -20.92 3.63 0.98
C GLN A 96 -19.95 4.09 -0.12
N VAL A 97 -19.20 3.17 -0.72
CA VAL A 97 -18.15 3.49 -1.71
C VAL A 97 -18.72 4.25 -2.91
N GLU A 98 -19.87 3.82 -3.45
CA GLU A 98 -20.48 4.49 -4.59
C GLU A 98 -20.83 5.95 -4.27
N ALA A 99 -21.40 6.20 -3.09
CA ALA A 99 -21.75 7.56 -2.67
C ALA A 99 -20.50 8.44 -2.51
N ASN A 100 -19.43 7.90 -1.95
CA ASN A 100 -18.17 8.62 -1.75
C ASN A 100 -17.45 8.89 -3.08
N LEU A 101 -17.45 7.94 -4.02
CA LEU A 101 -16.93 8.15 -5.38
C LEU A 101 -17.70 9.27 -6.11
N ARG A 102 -19.04 9.29 -6.02
CA ARG A 102 -19.87 10.34 -6.59
C ARG A 102 -19.60 11.69 -5.95
N ALA A 103 -19.41 11.73 -4.64
CA ALA A 103 -19.05 12.95 -3.93
C ALA A 103 -17.70 13.50 -4.40
N ALA A 104 -16.71 12.62 -4.58
CA ALA A 104 -15.39 13.03 -5.08
C ALA A 104 -15.49 13.58 -6.53
N VAL A 105 -16.30 12.98 -7.40
CA VAL A 105 -16.60 13.55 -8.73
C VAL A 105 -17.23 14.93 -8.61
N ALA A 106 -18.23 15.09 -7.76
CA ALA A 106 -18.95 16.37 -7.57
C ALA A 106 -18.08 17.47 -6.91
N GLU A 107 -17.01 17.09 -6.21
CA GLU A 107 -16.02 18.01 -5.63
C GLU A 107 -14.89 18.37 -6.63
N ASP A 108 -14.99 17.96 -7.91
CA ASP A 108 -14.03 18.25 -8.99
C ASP A 108 -12.58 17.81 -8.68
N TYR A 109 -12.39 16.58 -8.16
CA TYR A 109 -11.04 15.99 -8.08
C TYR A 109 -10.54 15.61 -9.47
N ASP A 110 -9.28 15.93 -9.79
CA ASP A 110 -8.67 15.65 -11.09
C ASP A 110 -8.42 14.14 -11.31
N LEU A 111 -8.13 13.41 -10.23
CA LEU A 111 -8.01 11.95 -10.21
C LEU A 111 -8.69 11.38 -8.95
N ILE A 112 -9.43 10.29 -9.11
CA ILE A 112 -10.03 9.57 -7.99
C ILE A 112 -9.45 8.15 -7.97
N ILE A 113 -8.77 7.81 -6.87
CA ILE A 113 -8.18 6.49 -6.63
C ILE A 113 -9.08 5.74 -5.66
N THR A 114 -9.33 4.46 -5.92
CA THR A 114 -9.96 3.54 -4.95
C THR A 114 -9.20 2.20 -4.96
N ALA A 115 -9.65 1.24 -4.16
CA ALA A 115 -8.98 -0.04 -4.05
C ALA A 115 -9.92 -1.19 -3.70
N ALA A 116 -9.39 -2.41 -3.83
CA ALA A 116 -10.01 -3.67 -3.50
C ALA A 116 -11.20 -4.06 -4.40
N PHE A 117 -11.40 -5.38 -4.51
CA PHE A 117 -12.47 -5.95 -5.33
C PHE A 117 -13.88 -5.53 -4.88
N SER A 118 -14.05 -5.18 -3.59
CA SER A 118 -15.33 -4.71 -3.05
C SER A 118 -15.77 -3.35 -3.59
N ALA A 119 -14.84 -2.55 -4.15
CA ALA A 119 -15.14 -1.26 -4.79
C ALA A 119 -15.39 -1.38 -6.31
N ALA A 120 -15.12 -2.53 -6.92
CA ALA A 120 -15.08 -2.66 -8.38
C ALA A 120 -16.40 -2.32 -9.08
N ASP A 121 -17.52 -2.85 -8.59
CA ASP A 121 -18.85 -2.60 -9.20
C ASP A 121 -19.27 -1.15 -9.03
N ALA A 122 -19.03 -0.56 -7.86
CA ALA A 122 -19.32 0.84 -7.58
C ALA A 122 -18.49 1.76 -8.50
N LEU A 123 -17.18 1.49 -8.61
CA LEU A 123 -16.32 2.25 -9.51
C LEU A 123 -16.76 2.12 -10.97
N LYS A 124 -17.04 0.90 -11.45
CA LYS A 124 -17.47 0.68 -12.83
C LYS A 124 -18.70 1.51 -13.18
N LYS A 125 -19.68 1.54 -12.27
CA LYS A 125 -20.89 2.33 -12.44
C LYS A 125 -20.59 3.84 -12.51
N VAL A 126 -19.84 4.36 -11.52
CA VAL A 126 -19.52 5.80 -11.46
C VAL A 126 -18.65 6.22 -12.63
N ALA A 127 -17.65 5.42 -13.01
CA ALA A 127 -16.79 5.70 -14.16
C ALA A 127 -17.55 5.72 -15.49
N THR A 128 -18.52 4.81 -15.68
CA THR A 128 -19.36 4.78 -16.88
C THR A 128 -20.24 6.03 -16.98
N GLU A 129 -20.73 6.54 -15.87
CA GLU A 129 -21.56 7.75 -15.82
C GLU A 129 -20.74 9.05 -15.97
N ASN A 130 -19.42 8.99 -15.76
CA ASN A 130 -18.51 10.13 -15.80
C ASN A 130 -17.30 9.84 -16.71
N PRO A 131 -17.49 9.76 -18.04
CA PRO A 131 -16.46 9.26 -18.96
C PRO A 131 -15.22 10.16 -19.06
N ASP A 132 -15.32 11.42 -18.72
CA ASP A 132 -14.21 12.39 -18.75
C ASP A 132 -13.40 12.43 -17.43
N GLN A 133 -13.91 11.80 -16.36
CA GLN A 133 -13.24 11.73 -15.07
C GLN A 133 -12.19 10.61 -15.05
N PRO A 134 -10.92 10.92 -14.77
CA PRO A 134 -9.89 9.90 -14.53
C PRO A 134 -10.11 9.15 -13.22
N PHE A 135 -10.00 7.82 -13.29
CA PHE A 135 -10.04 6.94 -12.13
C PHE A 135 -8.85 5.98 -12.10
N ALA A 136 -8.49 5.54 -10.92
CA ALA A 136 -7.63 4.38 -10.71
C ALA A 136 -8.23 3.43 -9.67
N ILE A 137 -8.01 2.13 -9.85
CA ILE A 137 -8.35 1.12 -8.85
C ILE A 137 -7.15 0.22 -8.60
N ILE A 138 -6.84 -0.01 -7.33
CA ILE A 138 -5.71 -0.83 -6.88
C ILE A 138 -6.23 -2.17 -6.39
N ASP A 139 -5.53 -3.25 -6.77
CA ASP A 139 -5.76 -4.64 -6.37
C ASP A 139 -6.97 -5.32 -7.02
N THR A 140 -7.45 -4.79 -8.13
CA THR A 140 -8.47 -5.44 -8.96
C THR A 140 -8.56 -4.80 -10.34
N VAL A 141 -9.32 -5.42 -11.26
CA VAL A 141 -9.55 -4.90 -12.62
C VAL A 141 -10.98 -4.41 -12.77
N VAL A 142 -11.12 -3.20 -13.29
CA VAL A 142 -12.39 -2.63 -13.76
C VAL A 142 -12.24 -2.31 -15.24
N ASP A 143 -13.01 -2.97 -16.09
CA ASP A 143 -13.05 -2.73 -17.52
C ASP A 143 -13.92 -1.49 -17.82
N ALA A 144 -13.24 -0.33 -17.90
CA ALA A 144 -13.81 0.96 -18.29
C ALA A 144 -12.71 1.83 -18.93
N PRO A 145 -13.03 2.64 -19.96
CA PRO A 145 -12.03 3.35 -20.77
C PRO A 145 -11.28 4.46 -20.02
N ASN A 146 -11.86 4.96 -18.92
CA ASN A 146 -11.31 6.03 -18.06
C ASN A 146 -10.80 5.52 -16.72
N VAL A 147 -10.50 4.22 -16.61
CA VAL A 147 -9.97 3.60 -15.39
C VAL A 147 -8.58 3.02 -15.66
N ARG A 148 -7.60 3.34 -14.78
CA ARG A 148 -6.37 2.58 -14.61
C ARG A 148 -6.61 1.51 -13.56
N SER A 149 -6.44 0.24 -13.93
CA SER A 149 -6.54 -0.89 -13.01
C SER A 149 -5.15 -1.41 -12.68
N ILE A 150 -4.83 -1.51 -11.40
CA ILE A 150 -3.53 -2.00 -10.91
C ILE A 150 -3.75 -3.35 -10.25
N GLU A 151 -3.10 -4.38 -10.78
CA GLU A 151 -3.12 -5.73 -10.25
C GLU A 151 -1.75 -6.10 -9.68
N PHE A 152 -1.76 -7.01 -8.71
CA PHE A 152 -0.54 -7.63 -8.22
C PHE A 152 -0.47 -9.10 -8.62
N ARG A 153 0.75 -9.58 -8.86
CA ARG A 153 1.02 -11.00 -9.04
C ARG A 153 1.40 -11.66 -7.72
N GLU A 154 0.47 -11.62 -6.76
CA GLU A 154 0.66 -12.11 -5.39
C GLU A 154 1.07 -13.58 -5.35
N HIS A 155 0.65 -14.38 -6.35
CA HIS A 155 1.06 -15.78 -6.49
C HIS A 155 2.57 -15.94 -6.60
N GLU A 156 3.32 -14.97 -7.13
CA GLU A 156 4.78 -15.01 -7.21
C GLU A 156 5.43 -14.90 -5.80
N ALA A 157 4.98 -13.93 -4.99
CA ALA A 157 5.47 -13.78 -3.62
C ALA A 157 4.99 -14.91 -2.70
N ALA A 158 3.73 -15.35 -2.88
CA ALA A 158 3.19 -16.50 -2.17
C ALA A 158 3.96 -17.79 -2.47
N TYR A 159 4.45 -17.96 -3.71
CA TYR A 159 5.35 -19.07 -4.05
C TYR A 159 6.64 -19.02 -3.23
N LEU A 160 7.27 -17.85 -3.12
CA LEU A 160 8.46 -17.69 -2.29
C LEU A 160 8.18 -18.01 -0.81
N LEU A 161 7.03 -17.56 -0.28
CA LEU A 161 6.63 -17.84 1.09
C LEU A 161 6.37 -19.34 1.31
N GLY A 162 5.69 -20.00 0.37
CA GLY A 162 5.47 -21.44 0.41
C GLY A 162 6.77 -22.25 0.33
N ALA A 163 7.71 -21.83 -0.53
CA ALA A 163 9.05 -22.43 -0.62
C ALA A 163 9.82 -22.22 0.71
N ALA A 164 9.74 -21.04 1.32
CA ALA A 164 10.34 -20.78 2.62
C ALA A 164 9.79 -21.70 3.71
N ALA A 165 8.48 -21.85 3.77
CA ALA A 165 7.82 -22.77 4.69
C ALA A 165 8.27 -24.22 4.45
N GLY A 166 8.34 -24.66 3.20
CA GLY A 166 8.77 -26.02 2.82
C GLY A 166 10.23 -26.33 3.17
N LEU A 167 11.12 -25.36 2.95
CA LEU A 167 12.56 -25.48 3.30
C LEU A 167 12.79 -25.52 4.82
N SER A 168 11.88 -24.91 5.61
CA SER A 168 12.07 -24.68 7.04
C SER A 168 11.29 -25.65 7.92
N THR A 169 10.13 -26.16 7.47
CA THR A 169 9.27 -27.04 8.27
C THR A 169 9.97 -28.33 8.66
N LYS A 170 9.83 -28.69 9.95
CA LYS A 170 10.34 -29.93 10.53
C LYS A 170 9.29 -31.05 10.56
N THR A 171 8.02 -30.66 10.67
CA THR A 171 6.90 -31.61 10.72
C THR A 171 6.43 -32.06 9.33
N GLY A 172 6.73 -31.27 8.29
CA GLY A 172 6.19 -31.46 6.96
C GLY A 172 4.73 -31.06 6.83
N THR A 173 4.15 -30.43 7.86
CA THR A 173 2.80 -29.86 7.83
C THR A 173 2.88 -28.36 8.04
N VAL A 174 2.30 -27.61 7.12
CA VAL A 174 2.20 -26.15 7.17
C VAL A 174 0.77 -25.70 6.93
N GLY A 175 0.45 -24.48 7.30
CA GLY A 175 -0.91 -23.97 7.18
C GLY A 175 -1.00 -22.55 6.64
N ALA A 176 -2.21 -22.15 6.29
CA ALA A 176 -2.59 -20.77 6.05
C ALA A 176 -3.99 -20.51 6.65
N VAL A 177 -4.10 -19.40 7.35
CA VAL A 177 -5.37 -18.82 7.81
C VAL A 177 -5.69 -17.67 6.87
N VAL A 178 -6.74 -17.85 6.06
CA VAL A 178 -7.08 -17.01 4.92
C VAL A 178 -8.36 -16.23 5.23
N ALA A 179 -8.46 -14.98 4.83
CA ALA A 179 -9.63 -14.16 5.13
C ALA A 179 -10.91 -14.78 4.58
N MET A 180 -10.96 -15.07 3.28
CA MET A 180 -12.16 -15.57 2.60
C MET A 180 -11.80 -16.48 1.44
N ASP A 181 -12.73 -17.37 1.05
CA ASP A 181 -12.62 -18.18 -0.17
C ASP A 181 -13.10 -17.36 -1.39
N VAL A 182 -12.22 -16.51 -1.89
CA VAL A 182 -12.47 -15.65 -3.06
C VAL A 182 -11.33 -15.77 -4.08
N PRO A 183 -11.59 -15.50 -5.37
CA PRO A 183 -10.60 -15.67 -6.44
C PRO A 183 -9.26 -14.96 -6.17
N LEU A 184 -9.29 -13.73 -5.66
CA LEU A 184 -8.09 -12.98 -5.32
C LEU A 184 -7.18 -13.75 -4.34
N LEU A 185 -7.75 -14.26 -3.25
CA LEU A 185 -6.99 -15.01 -2.24
C LEU A 185 -6.60 -16.43 -2.73
N GLY A 186 -7.25 -16.91 -3.77
CA GLY A 186 -6.81 -18.10 -4.51
C GLY A 186 -5.40 -17.94 -5.12
N LYS A 187 -4.97 -16.71 -5.48
CA LYS A 187 -3.60 -16.45 -5.91
C LYS A 187 -2.59 -16.72 -4.79
N TYR A 188 -2.91 -16.34 -3.56
CA TYR A 188 -2.06 -16.57 -2.39
C TYR A 188 -1.94 -18.06 -2.05
N THR A 189 -3.08 -18.75 -1.92
CA THR A 189 -3.07 -20.18 -1.54
C THR A 189 -2.49 -21.07 -2.63
N SER A 190 -2.78 -20.79 -3.90
CA SER A 190 -2.21 -21.53 -5.04
C SER A 190 -0.71 -21.29 -5.19
N GLY A 191 -0.26 -20.02 -5.12
CA GLY A 191 1.16 -19.69 -5.18
C GLY A 191 1.93 -20.35 -4.04
N PHE A 192 1.42 -20.29 -2.82
CA PHE A 192 2.01 -20.92 -1.65
C PHE A 192 2.13 -22.44 -1.81
N ASP A 193 1.08 -23.13 -2.23
CA ASP A 193 1.13 -24.59 -2.44
C ASP A 193 2.14 -24.99 -3.53
N GLN A 194 2.18 -24.25 -4.64
CA GLN A 194 3.17 -24.47 -5.70
C GLN A 194 4.59 -24.33 -5.17
N GLY A 195 4.89 -23.25 -4.41
CA GLY A 195 6.20 -23.04 -3.81
C GLY A 195 6.58 -24.09 -2.77
N LEU A 196 5.64 -24.44 -1.89
CA LEU A 196 5.80 -25.51 -0.90
C LEU A 196 6.16 -26.85 -1.57
N LYS A 197 5.36 -27.24 -2.58
CA LYS A 197 5.54 -28.51 -3.27
C LYS A 197 6.80 -28.58 -4.14
N SER A 198 7.29 -27.44 -4.62
CA SER A 198 8.51 -27.38 -5.41
C SER A 198 9.76 -27.80 -4.62
N VAL A 199 9.76 -27.59 -3.29
CA VAL A 199 10.90 -27.90 -2.41
C VAL A 199 10.62 -29.08 -1.46
N LYS A 200 9.36 -29.38 -1.18
CA LYS A 200 8.93 -30.47 -0.29
C LYS A 200 7.62 -31.10 -0.81
N PRO A 201 7.70 -31.96 -1.84
CA PRO A 201 6.52 -32.51 -2.53
C PRO A 201 5.49 -33.19 -1.62
N ASP A 202 5.96 -33.85 -0.56
CA ASP A 202 5.11 -34.61 0.37
C ASP A 202 4.56 -33.76 1.53
N ALA A 203 4.87 -32.45 1.59
CA ALA A 203 4.38 -31.60 2.66
C ALA A 203 2.84 -31.50 2.62
N LYS A 204 2.23 -31.47 3.81
CA LYS A 204 0.79 -31.24 3.95
C LYS A 204 0.52 -29.73 4.08
N PHE A 205 -0.43 -29.23 3.29
CA PHE A 205 -0.89 -27.84 3.36
C PHE A 205 -2.33 -27.78 3.89
N LEU A 206 -2.52 -27.04 5.00
CA LEU A 206 -3.82 -26.85 5.64
C LEU A 206 -4.33 -25.45 5.31
N ILE A 207 -5.59 -25.33 4.91
CA ILE A 207 -6.22 -24.03 4.62
C ILE A 207 -7.51 -23.94 5.42
N ASN A 208 -7.70 -22.84 6.13
CA ASN A 208 -8.95 -22.48 6.79
C ASN A 208 -9.30 -21.02 6.52
N TYR A 209 -10.59 -20.73 6.38
CA TYR A 209 -11.12 -19.43 6.07
C TYR A 209 -11.78 -18.79 7.28
N VAL A 210 -11.43 -17.50 7.56
CA VAL A 210 -11.95 -16.71 8.67
C VAL A 210 -13.40 -16.30 8.41
N GLY A 211 -13.71 -15.93 7.17
CA GLY A 211 -14.99 -15.35 6.74
C GLY A 211 -14.94 -13.83 6.57
N GLY A 212 -13.75 -13.20 6.78
CA GLY A 212 -13.53 -11.76 6.63
C GLY A 212 -12.11 -11.35 6.96
N PHE A 213 -11.80 -10.06 6.79
CA PHE A 213 -10.45 -9.52 6.97
C PHE A 213 -10.18 -8.99 8.40
N THR A 214 -11.20 -8.91 9.26
CA THR A 214 -11.16 -8.12 10.51
C THR A 214 -11.51 -8.91 11.78
N ASP A 215 -11.35 -10.24 11.76
CA ASP A 215 -11.65 -11.11 12.91
C ASP A 215 -10.41 -11.86 13.43
N PRO A 216 -9.59 -11.21 14.29
CA PRO A 216 -8.43 -11.85 14.91
C PRO A 216 -8.79 -13.04 15.80
N ALA A 217 -9.95 -13.00 16.46
CA ALA A 217 -10.36 -14.09 17.38
C ALA A 217 -10.60 -15.38 16.60
N LYS A 218 -11.30 -15.29 15.46
CA LYS A 218 -11.52 -16.44 14.59
C LYS A 218 -10.23 -16.92 13.94
N ALA A 219 -9.37 -15.99 13.49
CA ALA A 219 -8.07 -16.33 12.90
C ALA A 219 -7.19 -17.10 13.92
N LYS A 220 -7.17 -16.67 15.20
CA LYS A 220 -6.46 -17.36 16.28
C LYS A 220 -6.98 -18.79 16.49
N GLU A 221 -8.30 -18.98 16.56
CA GLU A 221 -8.92 -20.30 16.69
C GLU A 221 -8.47 -21.25 15.56
N LEU A 222 -8.47 -20.76 14.31
CA LEU A 222 -8.10 -21.56 13.14
C LEU A 222 -6.60 -21.87 13.11
N ALA A 223 -5.74 -20.94 13.53
CA ALA A 223 -4.30 -21.18 13.63
C ALA A 223 -3.98 -22.25 14.71
N LEU A 224 -4.64 -22.19 15.86
CA LEU A 224 -4.53 -23.21 16.89
C LEU A 224 -5.02 -24.58 16.41
N LEU A 225 -6.11 -24.63 15.64
CA LEU A 225 -6.58 -25.85 15.01
C LEU A 225 -5.53 -26.45 14.08
N GLN A 226 -4.91 -25.65 13.19
CA GLN A 226 -3.87 -26.11 12.29
C GLN A 226 -2.62 -26.60 13.05
N GLN A 227 -2.21 -25.90 14.08
CA GLN A 227 -1.12 -26.31 14.96
C GLN A 227 -1.42 -27.67 15.62
N SER A 228 -2.63 -27.89 16.11
CA SER A 228 -3.06 -29.18 16.69
C SER A 228 -3.04 -30.34 15.69
N GLN A 229 -3.10 -30.03 14.38
CA GLN A 229 -2.97 -30.99 13.26
C GLN A 229 -1.52 -31.18 12.83
N GLY A 230 -0.55 -30.58 13.54
CA GLY A 230 0.87 -30.74 13.34
C GLY A 230 1.55 -29.65 12.51
N ALA A 231 0.86 -28.56 12.18
CA ALA A 231 1.50 -27.43 11.51
C ALA A 231 2.52 -26.76 12.44
N ASP A 232 3.75 -26.62 11.99
CA ASP A 232 4.83 -25.86 12.68
C ASP A 232 5.08 -24.48 12.04
N PHE A 233 4.42 -24.21 10.92
CA PHE A 233 4.34 -22.89 10.28
C PHE A 233 2.91 -22.65 9.79
N VAL A 234 2.34 -21.50 10.13
CA VAL A 234 0.99 -21.08 9.69
C VAL A 234 1.05 -19.65 9.17
N ALA A 235 0.89 -19.46 7.86
CA ALA A 235 0.85 -18.12 7.28
C ALA A 235 -0.44 -17.39 7.64
N GLY A 236 -0.35 -16.15 8.10
CA GLY A 236 -1.48 -15.22 8.12
C GLY A 236 -1.75 -14.74 6.69
N MET A 237 -3.00 -14.78 6.25
CA MET A 237 -3.49 -14.25 4.97
C MET A 237 -4.88 -13.63 5.18
N ALA A 238 -5.07 -12.92 6.29
CA ALA A 238 -6.35 -12.39 6.75
C ALA A 238 -6.28 -10.90 7.17
N ALA A 239 -5.26 -10.17 6.70
CA ALA A 239 -5.06 -8.75 6.97
C ALA A 239 -5.07 -8.43 8.49
N VAL A 240 -6.08 -7.68 8.98
CA VAL A 240 -6.20 -7.38 10.44
C VAL A 240 -6.33 -8.67 11.27
N GLY A 241 -6.93 -9.72 10.69
CA GLY A 241 -7.05 -11.03 11.33
C GLY A 241 -5.71 -11.70 11.66
N ASP A 242 -4.62 -11.35 10.97
CA ASP A 242 -3.29 -11.96 11.16
C ASP A 242 -2.74 -11.77 12.57
N SER A 243 -3.15 -10.70 13.28
CA SER A 243 -2.78 -10.50 14.68
C SER A 243 -3.22 -11.67 15.58
N GLY A 244 -4.35 -12.30 15.25
CA GLY A 244 -4.80 -13.52 15.95
C GLY A 244 -3.91 -14.74 15.65
N VAL A 245 -3.39 -14.85 14.42
CA VAL A 245 -2.42 -15.91 14.05
C VAL A 245 -1.11 -15.70 14.82
N PHE A 246 -0.64 -14.45 14.96
CA PHE A 246 0.57 -14.12 15.72
C PHE A 246 0.41 -14.45 17.20
N GLU A 247 -0.74 -14.12 17.79
CA GLU A 247 -1.04 -14.51 19.17
C GLU A 247 -1.04 -16.04 19.36
N ALA A 248 -1.62 -16.78 18.41
CA ALA A 248 -1.62 -18.25 18.44
C ALA A 248 -0.20 -18.81 18.33
N ALA A 249 0.62 -18.24 17.44
CA ALA A 249 2.02 -18.63 17.24
C ALA A 249 2.82 -18.47 18.52
N LYS A 250 2.67 -17.34 19.19
CA LYS A 250 3.29 -17.06 20.49
C LYS A 250 2.80 -18.02 21.60
N GLU A 251 1.50 -18.28 21.65
CA GLU A 251 0.89 -19.14 22.69
C GLU A 251 1.36 -20.58 22.58
N LYS A 252 1.52 -21.11 21.36
CA LYS A 252 1.82 -22.52 21.08
C LYS A 252 3.21 -22.75 20.51
N ASN A 253 4.05 -21.71 20.44
CA ASN A 253 5.42 -21.76 19.99
C ASN A 253 5.59 -22.43 18.61
N PHE A 254 4.85 -21.92 17.61
CA PHE A 254 5.02 -22.22 16.19
C PHE A 254 5.36 -20.95 15.42
N TYR A 255 5.69 -21.06 14.13
CA TYR A 255 6.13 -19.93 13.32
C TYR A 255 5.04 -19.45 12.38
N THR A 256 5.09 -18.16 12.05
CA THR A 256 4.10 -17.53 11.17
C THR A 256 4.75 -16.48 10.27
N ALA A 257 3.99 -16.01 9.30
CA ALA A 257 4.33 -14.88 8.46
C ALA A 257 3.17 -13.89 8.40
N GLY A 258 3.51 -12.60 8.30
CA GLY A 258 2.55 -11.51 8.08
C GLY A 258 2.32 -11.20 6.61
N GLN A 259 1.42 -10.23 6.35
CA GLN A 259 1.07 -9.77 5.02
C GLN A 259 1.24 -8.26 4.87
N ASP A 260 1.34 -7.83 3.63
CA ASP A 260 1.36 -6.47 3.11
C ASP A 260 2.65 -5.70 3.42
N THR A 261 3.06 -5.60 4.68
CA THR A 261 4.28 -4.92 5.15
C THR A 261 5.19 -5.86 5.93
N ASP A 262 6.40 -5.40 6.29
CA ASP A 262 7.26 -6.14 7.24
C ASP A 262 6.65 -6.11 8.64
N ARG A 263 6.04 -7.21 9.03
CA ARG A 263 5.40 -7.43 10.33
C ARG A 263 6.26 -8.24 11.30
N THR A 264 7.48 -8.61 10.91
CA THR A 264 8.39 -9.39 11.75
C THR A 264 8.72 -8.69 13.08
N GLY A 265 8.66 -7.35 13.10
CA GLY A 265 8.87 -6.54 14.30
C GLY A 265 7.78 -6.66 15.37
N GLU A 266 6.59 -7.21 15.05
CA GLU A 266 5.50 -7.39 16.01
C GLU A 266 5.79 -8.52 17.00
N ASP A 267 6.41 -9.60 16.53
CA ASP A 267 6.93 -10.69 17.37
C ASP A 267 8.09 -11.40 16.64
N PRO A 268 9.33 -10.90 16.73
CA PRO A 268 10.47 -11.43 15.98
C PRO A 268 10.81 -12.90 16.26
N GLU A 269 10.32 -13.47 17.35
CA GLU A 269 10.53 -14.88 17.69
C GLU A 269 9.62 -15.79 16.87
N HIS A 270 8.39 -15.35 16.53
CA HIS A 270 7.39 -16.19 15.90
C HIS A 270 6.97 -15.69 14.50
N VAL A 271 6.89 -14.38 14.26
CA VAL A 271 6.64 -13.80 12.93
C VAL A 271 7.96 -13.71 12.17
N VAL A 272 8.30 -14.77 11.45
CA VAL A 272 9.64 -14.98 10.91
C VAL A 272 9.84 -14.46 9.48
N LEU A 273 8.76 -14.14 8.80
CA LEU A 273 8.71 -13.58 7.45
C LEU A 273 7.48 -12.68 7.30
N SER A 274 7.47 -11.88 6.25
CA SER A 274 6.27 -11.22 5.76
C SER A 274 6.23 -11.29 4.23
N GLN A 275 5.04 -11.59 3.68
CA GLN A 275 4.78 -11.39 2.26
C GLN A 275 4.42 -9.93 2.04
N LEU A 276 5.14 -9.27 1.15
CA LEU A 276 5.03 -7.84 0.88
C LEU A 276 4.11 -7.57 -0.32
N LYS A 277 3.33 -6.51 -0.22
CA LYS A 277 2.52 -5.95 -1.31
C LYS A 277 2.66 -4.43 -1.24
N GLU A 278 3.37 -3.87 -2.21
CA GLU A 278 3.84 -2.48 -2.21
C GLU A 278 2.73 -1.51 -2.67
N THR A 279 1.65 -1.40 -1.88
CA THR A 279 0.52 -0.53 -2.22
C THR A 279 0.84 0.95 -2.08
N ASP A 280 1.80 1.33 -1.22
CA ASP A 280 2.39 2.66 -1.16
C ASP A 280 3.06 3.04 -2.48
N THR A 281 3.91 2.16 -2.99
CA THR A 281 4.65 2.37 -4.24
C THR A 281 3.70 2.56 -5.43
N VAL A 282 2.69 1.70 -5.58
CA VAL A 282 1.77 1.82 -6.72
C VAL A 282 0.84 3.03 -6.60
N THR A 283 0.48 3.43 -5.38
CA THR A 283 -0.30 4.66 -5.14
C THR A 283 0.53 5.90 -5.46
N TYR A 284 1.78 5.95 -4.97
CA TYR A 284 2.72 7.01 -5.28
C TYR A 284 2.98 7.12 -6.79
N GLU A 285 3.32 6.03 -7.48
CA GLU A 285 3.59 6.05 -8.92
C GLU A 285 2.34 6.45 -9.73
N THR A 286 1.14 6.07 -9.29
CA THR A 286 -0.12 6.48 -9.92
C THR A 286 -0.32 7.99 -9.82
N ALA A 287 -0.12 8.58 -8.64
CA ALA A 287 -0.24 10.01 -8.41
C ALA A 287 0.87 10.79 -9.16
N LYS A 288 2.11 10.28 -9.17
CA LYS A 288 3.25 10.82 -9.92
C LYS A 288 2.98 10.86 -11.43
N ASP A 289 2.57 9.74 -12.01
CA ASP A 289 2.25 9.65 -13.43
C ASP A 289 1.15 10.66 -13.81
N PHE A 290 0.12 10.76 -12.96
CA PHE A 290 -0.96 11.70 -13.15
C PHE A 290 -0.44 13.15 -13.08
N SER A 291 0.37 13.47 -12.09
CA SER A 291 0.94 14.80 -11.93
C SER A 291 1.82 15.21 -13.11
N ALA A 292 2.59 14.27 -13.64
CA ALA A 292 3.49 14.46 -14.79
C ALA A 292 2.78 14.44 -16.16
N GLY A 293 1.48 14.13 -16.23
CA GLY A 293 0.73 13.98 -17.49
C GLY A 293 1.03 12.66 -18.24
N ASN A 294 1.61 11.67 -17.56
CA ASN A 294 1.96 10.35 -18.09
C ASN A 294 0.92 9.28 -17.70
N PHE A 295 -0.18 9.67 -17.10
CA PHE A 295 -1.23 8.74 -16.66
C PHE A 295 -1.87 8.03 -17.86
N THR A 296 -1.91 6.72 -17.79
CA THR A 296 -2.52 5.87 -18.83
C THR A 296 -3.63 5.02 -18.24
N TYR A 297 -4.65 4.74 -19.03
CA TYR A 297 -5.75 3.86 -18.65
C TYR A 297 -5.45 2.39 -18.99
N GLY A 298 -6.32 1.50 -18.56
CA GLY A 298 -6.20 0.06 -18.75
C GLY A 298 -5.48 -0.64 -17.60
N SER A 299 -5.15 -1.92 -17.77
CA SER A 299 -4.57 -2.75 -16.70
C SER A 299 -3.05 -2.71 -16.73
N VAL A 300 -2.45 -2.56 -15.54
CA VAL A 300 -1.02 -2.72 -15.26
C VAL A 300 -0.85 -3.76 -14.16
N SER A 301 0.23 -4.55 -14.22
CA SER A 301 0.45 -5.66 -13.28
C SER A 301 1.83 -5.58 -12.65
N TYR A 302 1.89 -5.72 -11.34
CA TYR A 302 3.10 -5.63 -10.53
C TYR A 302 3.40 -6.97 -9.86
N GLY A 303 4.55 -7.54 -10.13
CA GLY A 303 5.04 -8.78 -9.54
C GLY A 303 6.41 -8.60 -8.92
N LEU A 304 7.16 -9.69 -8.76
CA LEU A 304 8.53 -9.68 -8.27
C LEU A 304 9.47 -8.85 -9.16
N LYS A 305 9.27 -8.90 -10.48
CA LYS A 305 10.08 -8.15 -11.46
C LYS A 305 9.92 -6.64 -11.32
N GLU A 306 8.73 -6.17 -11.06
CA GLU A 306 8.37 -4.76 -10.88
C GLU A 306 8.53 -4.30 -9.42
N ASN A 307 9.01 -5.19 -8.52
CA ASN A 307 9.06 -4.94 -7.08
C ASN A 307 7.71 -4.54 -6.45
N GLY A 308 6.61 -5.04 -7.01
CA GLY A 308 5.27 -4.78 -6.47
C GLY A 308 4.85 -5.78 -5.40
N VAL A 309 5.48 -6.95 -5.36
CA VAL A 309 5.29 -7.98 -4.34
C VAL A 309 6.63 -8.60 -3.96
N GLY A 310 6.69 -9.21 -2.78
CA GLY A 310 7.93 -9.81 -2.32
C GLY A 310 7.79 -10.57 -1.01
N ILE A 311 8.93 -10.92 -0.41
CA ILE A 311 9.03 -11.39 0.97
C ILE A 311 10.25 -10.78 1.66
N THR A 312 10.14 -10.53 2.96
CA THR A 312 11.25 -10.04 3.78
C THR A 312 12.48 -10.94 3.70
N PHE A 313 13.67 -10.37 3.82
CA PHE A 313 15.00 -10.99 3.71
C PHE A 313 15.38 -11.50 2.30
N VAL A 314 14.43 -11.57 1.35
CA VAL A 314 14.67 -12.05 -0.02
C VAL A 314 14.58 -10.93 -1.05
N THR A 315 13.51 -10.15 -1.01
CA THR A 315 13.26 -9.02 -1.92
C THR A 315 13.45 -7.66 -1.24
N ALA A 316 13.31 -7.63 0.08
CA ALA A 316 13.51 -6.44 0.91
C ALA A 316 14.31 -6.81 2.17
N GLU A 317 14.97 -5.81 2.74
CA GLU A 317 15.55 -5.92 4.08
C GLU A 317 14.44 -5.94 5.14
N SER A 318 14.76 -6.49 6.32
CA SER A 318 13.86 -6.44 7.46
C SER A 318 14.56 -5.74 8.63
N LYS A 319 13.77 -5.04 9.46
CA LYS A 319 14.24 -4.43 10.71
C LYS A 319 14.49 -5.45 11.80
N SER A 320 13.93 -6.65 11.67
CA SER A 320 14.10 -7.74 12.62
C SER A 320 15.31 -8.61 12.24
N PRO A 321 15.95 -9.30 13.19
CA PRO A 321 16.97 -10.29 12.88
C PRO A 321 16.33 -11.48 12.14
N LEU A 322 17.11 -12.09 11.23
CA LEU A 322 16.70 -13.31 10.55
C LEU A 322 16.50 -14.45 11.56
N SER A 323 15.30 -15.03 11.56
CA SER A 323 14.98 -16.15 12.42
C SER A 323 15.83 -17.39 12.09
N PRO A 324 16.38 -18.10 13.10
CA PRO A 324 17.05 -19.39 12.90
C PRO A 324 16.16 -20.47 12.28
N PHE A 325 14.84 -20.34 12.38
CA PHE A 325 13.89 -21.24 11.71
C PHE A 325 14.01 -21.15 10.18
N ILE A 326 14.21 -19.95 9.67
CA ILE A 326 14.45 -19.73 8.23
C ILE A 326 15.92 -20.01 7.90
N GLY A 327 16.85 -19.32 8.55
CA GLY A 327 18.29 -19.45 8.36
C GLY A 327 18.82 -18.88 7.04
N GLN A 328 20.08 -18.47 7.02
CA GLN A 328 20.70 -17.81 5.87
C GLN A 328 20.75 -18.70 4.63
N GLU A 329 21.02 -20.00 4.80
CA GLU A 329 21.09 -20.95 3.67
C GLU A 329 19.75 -21.01 2.90
N ASN A 330 18.62 -20.98 3.61
CA ASN A 330 17.30 -20.97 2.97
C ASN A 330 17.02 -19.63 2.29
N VAL A 331 17.41 -18.51 2.90
CA VAL A 331 17.33 -17.19 2.25
C VAL A 331 18.10 -17.16 0.93
N ASP A 332 19.29 -17.72 0.88
CA ASP A 332 20.10 -17.78 -0.36
C ASP A 332 19.44 -18.65 -1.44
N LYS A 333 18.81 -19.76 -1.06
CA LYS A 333 18.00 -20.59 -1.98
C LYS A 333 16.79 -19.84 -2.48
N LEU A 334 16.10 -19.10 -1.60
CA LEU A 334 14.91 -18.30 -1.95
C LEU A 334 15.26 -17.14 -2.89
N LYS A 335 16.42 -16.51 -2.71
CA LYS A 335 16.92 -15.48 -3.65
C LYS A 335 17.11 -16.05 -5.06
N LYS A 336 17.63 -17.27 -5.16
CA LYS A 336 17.76 -17.96 -6.45
C LYS A 336 16.37 -18.27 -7.06
N ILE A 337 15.44 -18.78 -6.27
CA ILE A 337 14.07 -19.04 -6.73
C ILE A 337 13.42 -17.75 -7.23
N ARG A 338 13.59 -16.62 -6.49
CA ARG A 338 13.14 -15.30 -6.94
C ARG A 338 13.72 -14.94 -8.31
N ASP A 339 15.02 -15.10 -8.50
CA ASP A 339 15.69 -14.78 -9.76
C ASP A 339 15.20 -15.67 -10.90
N ASP A 340 14.94 -16.94 -10.63
CA ASP A 340 14.38 -17.89 -11.58
C ASP A 340 12.92 -17.50 -11.97
N ILE A 341 12.11 -16.98 -11.04
CA ILE A 341 10.77 -16.46 -11.33
C ILE A 341 10.88 -15.18 -12.17
N VAL A 342 11.70 -14.22 -11.76
CA VAL A 342 11.89 -12.93 -12.45
C VAL A 342 12.40 -13.11 -13.89
N SER A 343 13.28 -14.10 -14.11
CA SER A 343 13.78 -14.43 -15.44
C SER A 343 12.82 -15.27 -16.28
N GLY A 344 11.75 -15.82 -15.67
CA GLY A 344 10.81 -16.72 -16.33
C GLY A 344 11.27 -18.19 -16.41
N ALA A 345 12.38 -18.55 -15.77
CA ALA A 345 12.81 -19.95 -15.66
C ALA A 345 11.84 -20.79 -14.80
N ILE A 346 11.22 -20.15 -13.80
CA ILE A 346 10.08 -20.68 -13.06
C ILE A 346 8.86 -19.83 -13.42
N VAL A 347 7.82 -20.49 -13.92
CA VAL A 347 6.52 -19.86 -14.18
C VAL A 347 5.55 -20.29 -13.07
N VAL A 348 5.19 -19.35 -12.21
CA VAL A 348 4.18 -19.59 -11.18
C VAL A 348 2.80 -19.50 -11.80
N ASN A 349 2.01 -20.56 -11.68
CA ASN A 349 0.66 -20.58 -12.23
C ASN A 349 -0.24 -19.58 -11.49
N ASN A 350 -0.81 -18.64 -12.24
CA ASN A 350 -1.87 -17.77 -11.74
C ASN A 350 -3.22 -18.48 -11.90
N PRO A 351 -3.96 -18.81 -10.84
CA PRO A 351 -5.25 -19.50 -10.95
C PRO A 351 -6.33 -18.65 -11.64
N LEU A 352 -6.10 -17.35 -11.82
CA LEU A 352 -7.01 -16.42 -12.49
C LEU A 352 -6.62 -16.15 -13.96
N ALA A 353 -5.47 -16.67 -14.44
CA ALA A 353 -5.11 -16.54 -15.85
C ALA A 353 -6.11 -17.30 -16.72
N LYS A 354 -6.63 -16.63 -17.75
CA LYS A 354 -7.53 -17.20 -18.76
C LYS A 354 -6.75 -17.87 -19.87
#